data_e2aa7ae306913f29c2afdaf578012a33
#
_entry.id   e2aa7ae306913f29c2afdaf578012a33
#
_cell.length_a   1.000
_cell.length_b   1.000
_cell.length_c   1.000
_cell.angle_alpha   90.00
_cell.angle_beta   90.00
_cell.angle_gamma   90.00
#
_symmetry.space_group_name_H-M   'P 1'
#
loop_
_entity.id
_entity.type
_entity.pdbx_description
1 polymer ?
#
loop_
_entity_poly.entity_id
_entity_poly.type
_entity_poly.pdbx_seq_one_letter_code
_entity_poly.pdbx_strand_id
1 'polypeptide(L)'
;MQLPMFPAGLTAITKEIAFQCESGKVVYFYGHLPVFQHDADDVQSFRLFTSQLIERGTVRQGDITKAFGVPLITVKRYSKLLRERGTKGFFAVKGRRSAPVLTPEVLSHAQRLLDEGRSVPEAAHQLKVRADTMHKAIGAGRLKKSQ
;
A
#
# COMPACT_ATOMS: atom_id res chain seq x y z
N MET A 1 16.65 -15.43 40.15
CA MET A 1 15.43 -15.28 39.31
C MET A 1 15.67 -14.17 38.32
N GLN A 2 15.63 -14.46 37.04
CA GLN A 2 15.82 -13.47 35.98
C GLN A 2 14.47 -12.78 35.72
N LEU A 3 14.43 -11.46 35.85
CA LEU A 3 13.22 -10.68 35.54
C LEU A 3 12.91 -10.80 34.04
N PRO A 4 11.63 -10.91 33.66
CA PRO A 4 11.26 -10.91 32.25
C PRO A 4 11.72 -9.59 31.59
N MET A 5 12.21 -9.72 30.36
CA MET A 5 12.71 -8.57 29.59
C MET A 5 11.61 -7.55 29.28
N PHE A 6 10.38 -8.03 29.11
CA PHE A 6 9.23 -7.22 28.77
C PHE A 6 8.14 -7.32 29.87
N PRO A 7 7.30 -6.26 30.02
CA PRO A 7 6.06 -6.35 30.78
C PRO A 7 5.18 -7.52 30.29
N ALA A 8 4.33 -8.02 31.16
CA ALA A 8 3.38 -9.07 30.79
C ALA A 8 2.41 -8.60 29.68
N GLY A 9 2.03 -9.53 28.81
CA GLY A 9 1.05 -9.26 27.73
C GLY A 9 1.62 -8.67 26.44
N LEU A 10 2.94 -8.54 26.33
CA LEU A 10 3.59 -8.08 25.11
C LEU A 10 3.94 -9.25 24.18
N THR A 11 3.89 -8.97 22.88
CA THR A 11 4.36 -9.90 21.85
C THR A 11 5.79 -9.50 21.42
N ALA A 12 6.74 -10.40 21.60
CA ALA A 12 8.13 -10.15 21.23
C ALA A 12 8.32 -10.13 19.71
N ILE A 13 9.01 -9.11 19.21
CA ILE A 13 9.52 -9.05 17.83
C ILE A 13 10.94 -9.61 17.81
N THR A 14 11.76 -9.16 18.74
CA THR A 14 13.11 -9.65 19.03
C THR A 14 13.29 -9.82 20.54
N LYS A 15 14.49 -10.14 20.99
CA LYS A 15 14.80 -10.18 22.42
C LYS A 15 14.66 -8.82 23.12
N GLU A 16 14.80 -7.72 22.37
CA GLU A 16 14.83 -6.36 22.90
C GLU A 16 13.58 -5.54 22.58
N ILE A 17 12.89 -5.87 21.48
CA ILE A 17 11.73 -5.14 20.95
C ILE A 17 10.49 -6.00 21.05
N ALA A 18 9.43 -5.45 21.60
CA ALA A 18 8.11 -6.07 21.67
C ALA A 18 7.02 -5.03 21.35
N PHE A 19 5.82 -5.51 21.14
CA PHE A 19 4.67 -4.63 20.91
C PHE A 19 3.43 -5.14 21.63
N GLN A 20 2.50 -4.24 21.84
CA GLN A 20 1.17 -4.51 22.39
C GLN A 20 0.13 -3.83 21.51
N CYS A 21 -0.93 -4.54 21.18
CA CYS A 21 -2.09 -3.97 20.51
C CYS A 21 -3.26 -3.99 21.48
N GLU A 22 -3.68 -2.83 21.97
CA GLU A 22 -4.74 -2.67 22.94
C GLU A 22 -5.54 -1.40 22.67
N SER A 23 -6.86 -1.50 22.79
CA SER A 23 -7.78 -0.36 22.61
C SER A 23 -7.58 0.40 21.28
N GLY A 24 -7.29 -0.33 20.20
CA GLY A 24 -7.07 0.26 18.86
C GLY A 24 -5.74 0.98 18.71
N LYS A 25 -4.81 0.79 19.63
CA LYS A 25 -3.45 1.37 19.55
C LYS A 25 -2.39 0.28 19.61
N VAL A 26 -1.32 0.51 18.86
CA VAL A 26 -0.13 -0.34 18.87
C VAL A 26 0.99 0.43 19.55
N VAL A 27 1.54 -0.13 20.62
CA VAL A 27 2.65 0.46 21.38
C VAL A 27 3.84 -0.47 21.28
N TYR A 28 5.00 0.10 20.98
CA TYR A 28 6.26 -0.63 20.87
C TYR A 28 7.11 -0.36 22.09
N PHE A 29 7.78 -1.41 22.57
CA PHE A 29 8.62 -1.35 23.77
C PHE A 29 10.05 -1.80 23.43
N TYR A 30 11.00 -1.06 23.95
CA TYR A 30 12.38 -1.50 24.07
C TYR A 30 12.62 -1.89 25.55
N GLY A 31 12.67 -3.21 25.82
CA GLY A 31 12.60 -3.70 27.18
C GLY A 31 11.28 -3.28 27.85
N HIS A 32 11.36 -2.51 28.91
CA HIS A 32 10.20 -1.97 29.61
C HIS A 32 9.81 -0.55 29.16
N LEU A 33 10.60 0.06 28.26
CA LEU A 33 10.40 1.44 27.84
C LEU A 33 9.53 1.53 26.58
N PRO A 34 8.37 2.19 26.62
CA PRO A 34 7.61 2.49 25.42
C PRO A 34 8.38 3.50 24.57
N VAL A 35 8.62 3.16 23.30
CA VAL A 35 9.44 3.97 22.39
C VAL A 35 8.64 4.57 21.22
N PHE A 36 7.52 3.98 20.87
CA PHE A 36 6.66 4.46 19.79
C PHE A 36 5.25 3.95 19.94
N GLN A 37 4.30 4.73 19.40
CA GLN A 37 2.88 4.39 19.44
C GLN A 37 2.19 4.93 18.19
N HIS A 38 1.24 4.16 17.65
CA HIS A 38 0.37 4.61 16.57
C HIS A 38 -1.00 3.96 16.68
N ASP A 39 -2.00 4.50 16.01
CA ASP A 39 -3.30 3.86 15.92
C ASP A 39 -3.21 2.58 15.06
N ALA A 40 -4.03 1.57 15.38
CA ALA A 40 -3.97 0.28 14.69
C ALA A 40 -4.27 0.39 13.19
N ASP A 41 -5.06 1.38 12.78
CA ASP A 41 -5.39 1.69 11.39
C ASP A 41 -4.40 2.64 10.70
N ASP A 42 -3.45 3.22 11.44
CA ASP A 42 -2.40 4.07 10.90
C ASP A 42 -1.28 3.22 10.27
N VAL A 43 -1.54 2.71 9.08
CA VAL A 43 -0.62 1.86 8.34
C VAL A 43 0.67 2.59 7.96
N GLN A 44 0.61 3.90 7.74
CA GLN A 44 1.76 4.71 7.34
C GLN A 44 2.79 4.79 8.47
N SER A 45 2.35 5.07 9.69
CA SER A 45 3.22 5.07 10.88
C SER A 45 3.80 3.69 11.16
N PHE A 46 3.00 2.63 11.01
CA PHE A 46 3.47 1.25 11.11
C PHE A 46 4.62 0.97 10.13
N ARG A 47 4.42 1.29 8.86
CA ARG A 47 5.42 1.09 7.79
C ARG A 47 6.71 1.88 8.06
N LEU A 48 6.55 3.12 8.47
CA LEU A 48 7.70 3.98 8.79
C LEU A 48 8.50 3.41 9.97
N PHE A 49 7.83 3.14 11.09
CA PHE A 49 8.52 2.72 12.30
C PHE A 49 9.21 1.35 12.15
N THR A 50 8.54 0.37 11.55
CA THR A 50 9.14 -0.93 11.27
C THR A 50 10.34 -0.83 10.33
N SER A 51 10.27 0.04 9.33
CA SER A 51 11.39 0.32 8.43
C SER A 51 12.57 0.98 9.15
N GLN A 52 12.31 1.90 10.07
CA GLN A 52 13.35 2.53 10.89
C GLN A 52 14.05 1.50 11.80
N LEU A 53 13.30 0.57 12.39
CA LEU A 53 13.89 -0.51 13.19
C LEU A 53 14.82 -1.39 12.36
N ILE A 54 14.45 -1.69 11.13
CA ILE A 54 15.28 -2.49 10.21
C ILE A 54 16.53 -1.74 9.79
N GLU A 55 16.41 -0.48 9.37
CA GLU A 55 17.55 0.33 8.93
C GLU A 55 18.53 0.63 10.05
N ARG A 56 18.07 0.71 11.29
CA ARG A 56 18.95 0.83 12.48
C ARG A 56 19.60 -0.47 12.88
N GLY A 57 19.23 -1.60 12.29
CA GLY A 57 19.74 -2.91 12.62
C GLY A 57 19.15 -3.53 13.89
N THR A 58 18.13 -2.92 14.50
CA THR A 58 17.48 -3.40 15.71
C THR A 58 16.68 -4.69 15.46
N VAL A 59 16.04 -4.78 14.30
CA VAL A 59 15.28 -5.95 13.86
C VAL A 59 15.66 -6.33 12.44
N ARG A 60 15.44 -7.60 12.09
CA ARG A 60 15.58 -8.09 10.72
C ARG A 60 14.24 -8.03 9.99
N GLN A 61 14.26 -8.01 8.68
CA GLN A 61 13.05 -8.03 7.85
C GLN A 61 12.16 -9.26 8.17
N GLY A 62 12.78 -10.42 8.39
CA GLY A 62 12.07 -11.64 8.77
C GLY A 62 11.38 -11.56 10.14
N ASP A 63 11.93 -10.79 11.07
CA ASP A 63 11.31 -10.59 12.39
C ASP A 63 9.98 -9.84 12.28
N ILE A 64 9.91 -8.83 11.40
CA ILE A 64 8.67 -8.10 11.12
C ILE A 64 7.65 -9.01 10.42
N THR A 65 8.08 -9.81 9.46
CA THR A 65 7.21 -10.79 8.79
C THR A 65 6.61 -11.78 9.78
N LYS A 66 7.41 -12.31 10.69
CA LYS A 66 6.95 -13.24 11.73
C LYS A 66 5.98 -12.59 12.72
N ALA A 67 6.29 -11.38 13.18
CA ALA A 67 5.52 -10.72 14.23
C ALA A 67 4.15 -10.22 13.74
N PHE A 68 4.09 -9.71 12.51
CA PHE A 68 2.91 -9.03 11.97
C PHE A 68 2.23 -9.75 10.82
N GLY A 69 2.79 -10.83 10.31
CA GLY A 69 2.24 -11.55 9.16
C GLY A 69 2.37 -10.80 7.82
N VAL A 70 3.21 -9.78 7.75
CA VAL A 70 3.43 -9.01 6.52
C VAL A 70 4.38 -9.78 5.60
N PRO A 71 4.07 -9.95 4.30
CA PRO A 71 4.97 -10.65 3.37
C PRO A 71 6.35 -10.00 3.30
N LEU A 72 7.41 -10.81 3.20
CA LEU A 72 8.79 -10.34 3.18
C LEU A 72 9.06 -9.34 2.06
N ILE A 73 8.47 -9.56 0.88
CA ILE A 73 8.60 -8.63 -0.26
C ILE A 73 8.03 -7.24 0.06
N THR A 74 6.96 -7.19 0.83
CA THR A 74 6.34 -5.94 1.27
C THR A 74 7.23 -5.21 2.26
N VAL A 75 7.81 -5.93 3.22
CA VAL A 75 8.78 -5.35 4.19
C VAL A 75 10.00 -4.80 3.47
N LYS A 76 10.54 -5.50 2.48
CA LYS A 76 11.64 -5.02 1.63
C LYS A 76 11.30 -3.72 0.91
N ARG A 77 10.05 -3.59 0.41
CA ARG A 77 9.58 -2.35 -0.24
C ARG A 77 9.53 -1.17 0.74
N TYR A 78 9.11 -1.40 1.98
CA TYR A 78 9.12 -0.36 3.01
C TYR A 78 10.53 0.12 3.32
N SER A 79 11.47 -0.79 3.53
CA SER A 79 12.88 -0.45 3.77
C SER A 79 13.48 0.31 2.60
N LYS A 80 13.19 -0.11 1.37
CA LYS A 80 13.63 0.59 0.16
C LYS A 80 13.05 2.02 0.09
N LEU A 81 11.76 2.17 0.40
CA LEU A 81 11.10 3.48 0.41
C LEU A 81 11.77 4.44 1.41
N LEU A 82 12.11 3.96 2.61
CA LEU A 82 12.80 4.76 3.61
C LEU A 82 14.19 5.21 3.13
N ARG A 83 14.96 4.31 2.52
CA ARG A 83 16.29 4.65 1.98
C ARG A 83 16.25 5.64 0.82
N GLU A 84 15.28 5.51 -0.07
CA GLU A 84 15.19 6.34 -1.29
C GLU A 84 14.49 7.68 -1.06
N ARG A 85 13.47 7.73 -0.22
CA ARG A 85 12.61 8.91 -0.04
C ARG A 85 12.58 9.45 1.39
N GLY A 86 13.20 8.77 2.33
CA GLY A 86 13.17 9.14 3.74
C GLY A 86 11.76 9.07 4.35
N THR A 87 11.62 9.67 5.51
CA THR A 87 10.35 9.68 6.28
C THR A 87 9.18 10.27 5.49
N LYS A 88 9.43 11.32 4.73
CA LYS A 88 8.41 12.00 3.92
C LYS A 88 7.75 11.08 2.89
N GLY A 89 8.47 10.07 2.39
CA GLY A 89 7.94 9.13 1.40
C GLY A 89 6.75 8.31 1.89
N PHE A 90 6.62 8.09 3.20
CA PHE A 90 5.51 7.34 3.80
C PHE A 90 4.23 8.16 3.92
N PHE A 91 4.35 9.47 4.02
CA PHE A 91 3.23 10.40 4.20
C PHE A 91 2.95 11.22 2.93
N ALA A 92 3.73 11.02 1.87
CA ALA A 92 3.46 11.67 0.60
C ALA A 92 2.06 11.29 0.11
N VAL A 93 1.25 12.28 -0.18
CA VAL A 93 -0.02 12.08 -0.87
C VAL A 93 0.33 11.38 -2.18
N LYS A 94 -0.19 10.20 -2.39
CA LYS A 94 -0.08 9.54 -3.70
C LYS A 94 -0.63 10.52 -4.71
N GLY A 95 0.25 11.09 -5.52
CA GLY A 95 -0.17 11.95 -6.61
C GLY A 95 -1.30 11.24 -7.35
N ARG A 96 -2.37 11.95 -7.66
CA ARG A 96 -3.45 11.42 -8.49
C ARG A 96 -2.78 10.66 -9.63
N ARG A 97 -3.11 9.39 -9.77
CA ARG A 97 -2.82 8.68 -11.02
C ARG A 97 -3.19 9.64 -12.13
N SER A 98 -2.28 9.82 -13.09
CA SER A 98 -2.49 10.67 -14.27
C SER A 98 -3.98 10.70 -14.65
N ALA A 99 -4.49 11.88 -14.97
CA ALA A 99 -5.89 12.10 -15.30
C ALA A 99 -6.46 10.90 -16.06
N PRO A 100 -7.65 10.40 -15.70
CA PRO A 100 -8.18 9.21 -16.35
C PRO A 100 -8.22 9.43 -17.85
N VAL A 101 -7.63 8.51 -18.59
CA VAL A 101 -7.60 8.55 -20.08
C VAL A 101 -9.03 8.54 -20.64
N LEU A 102 -9.94 7.83 -19.94
CA LEU A 102 -11.36 7.79 -20.29
C LEU A 102 -12.12 8.83 -19.46
N THR A 103 -12.11 10.08 -19.92
CA THR A 103 -12.99 11.14 -19.40
C THR A 103 -14.44 10.89 -19.84
N PRO A 104 -15.45 11.50 -19.17
CA PRO A 104 -16.85 11.36 -19.62
C PRO A 104 -17.07 11.73 -21.09
N GLU A 105 -16.35 12.73 -21.60
CA GLU A 105 -16.40 13.14 -23.00
C GLU A 105 -15.85 12.07 -23.94
N VAL A 106 -14.70 11.47 -23.59
CA VAL A 106 -14.10 10.39 -24.35
C VAL A 106 -14.98 9.14 -24.32
N LEU A 107 -15.61 8.82 -23.19
CA LEU A 107 -16.55 7.71 -23.08
C LEU A 107 -17.77 7.93 -23.97
N SER A 108 -18.35 9.12 -23.98
CA SER A 108 -19.49 9.46 -24.86
C SER A 108 -19.13 9.33 -26.33
N HIS A 109 -17.94 9.81 -26.75
CA HIS A 109 -17.45 9.69 -28.09
C HIS A 109 -17.16 8.24 -28.47
N ALA A 110 -16.54 7.47 -27.58
CA ALA A 110 -16.30 6.05 -27.77
C ALA A 110 -17.61 5.26 -27.95
N GLN A 111 -18.62 5.53 -27.12
CA GLN A 111 -19.93 4.88 -27.23
C GLN A 111 -20.58 5.19 -28.58
N ARG A 112 -20.50 6.42 -29.05
CA ARG A 112 -21.03 6.82 -30.35
C ARG A 112 -20.36 6.05 -31.49
N LEU A 113 -19.02 5.92 -31.47
CA LEU A 113 -18.28 5.17 -32.49
C LEU A 113 -18.65 3.68 -32.48
N LEU A 114 -18.84 3.09 -31.30
CA LEU A 114 -19.28 1.71 -31.18
C LEU A 114 -20.72 1.52 -31.69
N ASP A 115 -21.63 2.46 -31.41
CA ASP A 115 -23.02 2.45 -31.88
C ASP A 115 -23.11 2.62 -33.41
N GLU A 116 -22.16 3.31 -34.03
CA GLU A 116 -22.00 3.43 -35.48
C GLU A 116 -21.47 2.15 -36.15
N GLY A 117 -21.19 1.11 -35.38
CA GLY A 117 -20.71 -0.18 -35.89
C GLY A 117 -19.20 -0.27 -36.06
N ARG A 118 -18.42 0.67 -35.47
CA ARG A 118 -16.97 0.60 -35.50
C ARG A 118 -16.46 -0.46 -34.52
N SER A 119 -15.37 -1.12 -34.89
CA SER A 119 -14.73 -2.08 -33.99
C SER A 119 -14.02 -1.38 -32.83
N VAL A 120 -13.80 -2.11 -31.72
CA VAL A 120 -13.07 -1.57 -30.58
C VAL A 120 -11.66 -1.07 -30.94
N PRO A 121 -10.85 -1.82 -31.73
CA PRO A 121 -9.55 -1.32 -32.17
C PRO A 121 -9.62 -0.02 -32.99
N GLU A 122 -10.60 0.09 -33.87
CA GLU A 122 -10.79 1.29 -34.71
C GLU A 122 -11.19 2.51 -33.88
N ALA A 123 -12.14 2.34 -32.97
CA ALA A 123 -12.56 3.39 -32.05
C ALA A 123 -11.40 3.82 -31.14
N ALA A 124 -10.63 2.87 -30.61
CA ALA A 124 -9.46 3.13 -29.78
C ALA A 124 -8.40 3.93 -30.56
N HIS A 125 -8.11 3.56 -31.79
CA HIS A 125 -7.16 4.25 -32.63
C HIS A 125 -7.60 5.70 -32.91
N GLN A 126 -8.88 5.90 -33.21
CA GLN A 126 -9.43 7.24 -33.50
C GLN A 126 -9.39 8.16 -32.27
N LEU A 127 -9.61 7.61 -31.07
CA LEU A 127 -9.55 8.34 -29.81
C LEU A 127 -8.15 8.43 -29.21
N LYS A 128 -7.15 7.85 -29.85
CA LYS A 128 -5.76 7.75 -29.35
C LYS A 128 -5.67 7.07 -27.98
N VAL A 129 -6.46 6.05 -27.77
CA VAL A 129 -6.56 5.25 -26.54
C VAL A 129 -6.12 3.82 -26.86
N ARG A 130 -5.58 3.11 -25.87
CA ARG A 130 -5.24 1.69 -26.04
C ARG A 130 -6.51 0.85 -26.12
N ALA A 131 -6.55 -0.12 -27.04
CA ALA A 131 -7.69 -1.04 -27.17
C ALA A 131 -8.00 -1.78 -25.88
N ASP A 132 -6.98 -2.19 -25.11
CA ASP A 132 -7.13 -2.82 -23.79
C ASP A 132 -7.88 -1.93 -22.79
N THR A 133 -7.67 -0.63 -22.83
CA THR A 133 -8.38 0.33 -21.97
C THR A 133 -9.86 0.35 -22.30
N MET A 134 -10.21 0.30 -23.58
CA MET A 134 -11.61 0.22 -24.02
C MET A 134 -12.26 -1.13 -23.68
N HIS A 135 -11.54 -2.25 -23.85
CA HIS A 135 -12.01 -3.57 -23.46
C HIS A 135 -12.32 -3.64 -21.96
N LYS A 136 -11.44 -3.07 -21.12
CA LYS A 136 -11.68 -2.97 -19.67
C LYS A 136 -12.89 -2.11 -19.33
N ALA A 137 -13.11 -1.02 -20.05
CA ALA A 137 -14.29 -0.17 -19.86
C ALA A 137 -15.59 -0.89 -20.23
N ILE A 138 -15.56 -1.70 -21.29
CA ILE A 138 -16.69 -2.56 -21.67
C ILE A 138 -16.95 -3.60 -20.60
N GLY A 139 -15.93 -4.28 -20.12
CA GLY A 139 -16.04 -5.27 -19.03
C GLY A 139 -16.53 -4.67 -17.72
N ALA A 140 -16.23 -3.41 -17.43
CA ALA A 140 -16.69 -2.68 -16.26
C ALA A 140 -18.11 -2.06 -16.43
N GLY A 141 -18.75 -2.22 -17.59
CA GLY A 141 -20.07 -1.67 -17.87
C GLY A 141 -20.10 -0.18 -18.20
N ARG A 142 -18.95 0.48 -18.36
CA ARG A 142 -18.87 1.90 -18.75
C ARG A 142 -19.09 2.16 -20.23
N LEU A 143 -18.83 1.17 -21.07
CA LEU A 143 -19.13 1.15 -22.50
C LEU A 143 -19.92 -0.10 -22.85
N LYS A 144 -20.81 0.00 -23.83
CA LYS A 144 -21.58 -1.12 -24.36
C LYS A 144 -21.08 -1.40 -25.78
N LYS A 145 -20.74 -2.67 -26.04
CA LYS A 145 -20.43 -3.12 -27.38
C LYS A 145 -21.74 -3.17 -28.20
N SER A 146 -21.74 -2.54 -29.37
CA SER A 146 -22.85 -2.70 -30.31
C SER A 146 -22.94 -4.17 -30.75
N GLN A 147 -24.14 -4.69 -30.82
CA GLN A 147 -24.38 -6.04 -31.34
C GLN A 147 -24.22 -6.04 -32.85
#